data_b3ddb4da6b1dd3b46e4745e9699a5223
#
_entry.id   b3ddb4da6b1dd3b46e4745e9699a5223
#
_cell.length_a   1.000
_cell.length_b   1.000
_cell.length_c   1.000
_cell.angle_alpha   90.00
_cell.angle_beta   90.00
_cell.angle_gamma   90.00
#
_symmetry.space_group_name_H-M   'P 1'
#
loop_
_entity.id
_entity.type
_entity.pdbx_description
1 polymer ?
#
loop_
_entity_poly.entity_id
_entity_poly.type
_entity_poly.pdbx_seq_one_letter_code
_entity_poly.pdbx_strand_id
1 'polypeptide(L)'
;MHDLNRVVADCKRTMDAHQIPYGSVTNVQVSSRMHRTWGSCRKSRDGVATITISSRLLQEDVPLDSLRTTVFHELLHSAPGTSGHKGKWKQYAEVLSQITGLNIKRTTSAEEKGISMDEKQNPAIKFMCECRNCGLQIVRYRDCKFAHNSHRYRCGRCGGKFKQIINRL
;
A
#
# COMPACT_ATOMS: atom_id res chain seq x y z
N MET A 1 -4.20 -13.08 18.00
CA MET A 1 -3.32 -12.35 17.03
C MET A 1 -2.74 -13.35 16.03
N HIS A 2 -2.78 -13.04 14.72
CA HIS A 2 -2.24 -13.94 13.69
C HIS A 2 -0.73 -14.11 13.83
N ASP A 3 -0.24 -15.34 13.63
CA ASP A 3 1.19 -15.66 13.64
C ASP A 3 1.80 -15.33 12.26
N LEU A 4 2.55 -14.23 12.22
CA LEU A 4 3.20 -13.76 11.00
C LEU A 4 4.20 -14.76 10.43
N ASN A 5 5.01 -15.42 11.30
CA ASN A 5 6.04 -16.34 10.84
C ASN A 5 5.42 -17.57 10.17
N ARG A 6 4.35 -18.10 10.76
CA ARG A 6 3.58 -19.19 10.17
C ARG A 6 2.99 -18.80 8.82
N VAL A 7 2.35 -17.63 8.73
CA VAL A 7 1.77 -17.14 7.46
C VAL A 7 2.82 -16.95 6.38
N VAL A 8 3.99 -16.40 6.73
CA VAL A 8 5.12 -16.25 5.79
C VAL A 8 5.61 -17.60 5.30
N ALA A 9 5.77 -18.57 6.19
CA ALA A 9 6.19 -19.93 5.82
C ALA A 9 5.17 -20.60 4.89
N ASP A 10 3.87 -20.46 5.18
CA ASP A 10 2.79 -21.00 4.35
C ASP A 10 2.76 -20.34 2.96
N CYS A 11 2.92 -19.03 2.88
CA CYS A 11 2.99 -18.31 1.62
C CYS A 11 4.20 -18.73 0.78
N LYS A 12 5.38 -18.88 1.40
CA LYS A 12 6.58 -19.38 0.71
C LYS A 12 6.36 -20.78 0.18
N ARG A 13 5.82 -21.72 0.99
CA ARG A 13 5.50 -23.09 0.53
C ARG A 13 4.56 -23.08 -0.68
N THR A 14 3.55 -22.22 -0.68
CA THR A 14 2.63 -22.08 -1.82
C THR A 14 3.39 -21.61 -3.07
N MET A 15 4.26 -20.60 -2.93
CA MET A 15 5.06 -20.10 -4.05
C MET A 15 6.04 -21.16 -4.59
N ASP A 16 6.70 -21.89 -3.70
CA ASP A 16 7.64 -22.97 -4.04
C ASP A 16 6.92 -24.11 -4.80
N ALA A 17 5.75 -24.55 -4.32
CA ALA A 17 4.95 -25.61 -4.94
C ALA A 17 4.51 -25.25 -6.37
N HIS A 18 4.36 -23.97 -6.67
CA HIS A 18 3.95 -23.48 -7.99
C HIS A 18 5.07 -22.78 -8.78
N GLN A 19 6.33 -22.93 -8.34
CA GLN A 19 7.52 -22.38 -8.98
C GLN A 19 7.45 -20.86 -9.21
N ILE A 20 6.77 -20.14 -8.29
CA ILE A 20 6.69 -18.68 -8.33
C ILE A 20 7.88 -18.10 -7.59
N PRO A 21 8.77 -17.34 -8.24
CA PRO A 21 10.00 -16.88 -7.63
C PRO A 21 9.78 -15.81 -6.57
N TYR A 22 10.58 -15.86 -5.52
CA TYR A 22 10.83 -14.77 -4.57
C TYR A 22 12.32 -14.68 -4.27
N GLY A 23 12.76 -13.55 -3.71
CA GLY A 23 14.17 -13.31 -3.41
C GLY A 23 14.59 -13.86 -2.04
N SER A 24 15.86 -13.65 -1.69
CA SER A 24 16.38 -13.97 -0.36
C SER A 24 15.75 -13.03 0.68
N VAL A 25 14.75 -13.51 1.42
CA VAL A 25 14.08 -12.78 2.50
C VAL A 25 14.62 -13.31 3.83
N THR A 26 15.49 -12.53 4.47
CA THR A 26 16.16 -12.89 5.73
C THR A 26 15.44 -12.34 6.95
N ASN A 27 14.64 -11.28 6.78
CA ASN A 27 13.94 -10.67 7.90
C ASN A 27 12.52 -10.30 7.52
N VAL A 28 11.57 -10.69 8.38
CA VAL A 28 10.18 -10.24 8.33
C VAL A 28 9.82 -9.64 9.68
N GLN A 29 9.43 -8.39 9.68
CA GLN A 29 9.19 -7.63 10.91
C GLN A 29 7.82 -6.95 10.91
N VAL A 30 7.35 -6.61 12.11
CA VAL A 30 6.07 -5.92 12.32
C VAL A 30 6.33 -4.45 12.62
N SER A 31 5.49 -3.56 12.08
CA SER A 31 5.53 -2.12 12.35
C SER A 31 4.18 -1.61 12.81
N SER A 32 4.15 -0.99 13.99
CA SER A 32 3.00 -0.25 14.51
C SER A 32 2.86 1.15 13.89
N ARG A 33 3.88 1.62 13.16
CA ARG A 33 3.90 2.97 12.54
C ARG A 33 3.30 2.99 11.12
N MET A 34 2.99 1.82 10.54
CA MET A 34 2.41 1.71 9.20
C MET A 34 0.90 1.89 9.27
N HIS A 35 0.43 3.14 9.11
CA HIS A 35 -1.00 3.45 9.17
C HIS A 35 -1.69 3.54 7.81
N ARG A 36 -0.92 3.73 6.71
CA ARG A 36 -1.44 3.92 5.34
C ARG A 36 -0.93 2.89 4.34
N THR A 37 0.06 2.12 4.73
CA THR A 37 0.62 1.02 3.95
C THR A 37 0.49 -0.26 4.77
N TRP A 38 0.21 -1.35 4.10
CA TRP A 38 -0.02 -2.65 4.75
C TRP A 38 1.24 -3.48 4.84
N GLY A 39 2.17 -3.26 3.91
CA GLY A 39 3.47 -3.91 3.85
C GLY A 39 4.50 -3.05 3.12
N SER A 40 5.74 -3.45 3.18
CA SER A 40 6.83 -2.94 2.35
C SER A 40 7.94 -3.97 2.24
N CYS A 41 8.55 -4.06 1.05
CA CYS A 41 9.74 -4.86 0.78
C CYS A 41 10.91 -3.93 0.47
N ARG A 42 11.99 -4.02 1.24
CA ARG A 42 13.24 -3.30 0.98
C ARG A 42 14.33 -4.29 0.61
N LYS A 43 15.00 -4.06 -0.50
CA LYS A 43 16.17 -4.84 -0.92
C LYS A 43 17.44 -4.05 -0.60
N SER A 44 18.41 -4.71 -0.01
CA SER A 44 19.77 -4.21 0.15
C SER A 44 20.54 -4.33 -1.17
N ARG A 45 21.77 -3.78 -1.23
CA ARG A 45 22.60 -3.82 -2.44
C ARG A 45 23.02 -5.23 -2.85
N ASP A 46 23.16 -6.12 -1.89
CA ASP A 46 23.47 -7.55 -2.03
C ASP A 46 22.24 -8.41 -2.39
N GLY A 47 21.08 -7.78 -2.63
CA GLY A 47 19.87 -8.46 -3.08
C GLY A 47 19.04 -9.10 -1.98
N VAL A 48 19.47 -8.98 -0.71
CA VAL A 48 18.70 -9.48 0.45
C VAL A 48 17.52 -8.58 0.75
N ALA A 49 16.36 -9.16 0.98
CA ALA A 49 15.13 -8.44 1.24
C ALA A 49 14.72 -8.48 2.72
N THR A 50 14.25 -7.35 3.21
CA THR A 50 13.52 -7.22 4.47
C THR A 50 12.07 -6.84 4.17
N ILE A 51 11.14 -7.62 4.71
CA ILE A 51 9.70 -7.36 4.60
C ILE A 51 9.20 -6.78 5.92
N THR A 52 8.44 -5.70 5.85
CA THR A 52 7.77 -5.11 7.02
C THR A 52 6.27 -5.17 6.82
N ILE A 53 5.54 -5.67 7.80
CA ILE A 53 4.07 -5.81 7.78
C ILE A 53 3.45 -4.89 8.84
N SER A 54 2.33 -4.27 8.53
CA SER A 54 1.57 -3.46 9.50
C SER A 54 1.01 -4.34 10.62
N SER A 55 1.20 -3.93 11.88
CA SER A 55 0.64 -4.63 13.05
C SER A 55 -0.89 -4.73 13.01
N ARG A 56 -1.56 -3.87 12.27
CA ARG A 56 -3.02 -3.90 12.10
C ARG A 56 -3.52 -5.16 11.39
N LEU A 57 -2.73 -5.73 10.49
CA LEU A 57 -3.07 -6.97 9.79
C LEU A 57 -2.96 -8.22 10.66
N LEU A 58 -2.35 -8.11 11.85
CA LEU A 58 -2.18 -9.23 12.76
C LEU A 58 -3.32 -9.33 13.80
N GLN A 59 -4.24 -8.38 13.81
CA GLN A 59 -5.37 -8.39 14.75
C GLN A 59 -6.32 -9.56 14.43
N GLU A 60 -6.98 -10.13 15.43
CA GLU A 60 -7.87 -11.29 15.27
C GLU A 60 -9.16 -10.96 14.52
N ASP A 61 -9.61 -9.73 14.62
CA ASP A 61 -10.79 -9.20 13.92
C ASP A 61 -10.52 -8.92 12.43
N VAL A 62 -9.25 -8.94 12.00
CA VAL A 62 -8.87 -8.78 10.59
C VAL A 62 -8.81 -10.14 9.91
N PRO A 63 -9.45 -10.34 8.74
CA PRO A 63 -9.40 -11.60 8.01
C PRO A 63 -7.95 -12.04 7.72
N LEU A 64 -7.64 -13.31 8.00
CA LEU A 64 -6.30 -13.89 7.76
C LEU A 64 -5.87 -13.73 6.29
N ASP A 65 -6.82 -13.78 5.36
CA ASP A 65 -6.56 -13.60 3.93
C ASP A 65 -6.05 -12.18 3.59
N SER A 66 -6.37 -11.18 4.39
CA SER A 66 -5.81 -9.84 4.26
C SER A 66 -4.32 -9.81 4.57
N LEU A 67 -3.89 -10.55 5.60
CA LEU A 67 -2.48 -10.74 5.93
C LEU A 67 -1.77 -11.56 4.83
N ARG A 68 -2.35 -12.71 4.43
CA ARG A 68 -1.79 -13.59 3.38
C ARG A 68 -1.59 -12.83 2.05
N THR A 69 -2.62 -12.09 1.62
CA THR A 69 -2.55 -11.27 0.40
C THR A 69 -1.40 -10.26 0.47
N THR A 70 -1.20 -9.63 1.62
CA THR A 70 -0.12 -8.65 1.81
C THR A 70 1.25 -9.34 1.83
N VAL A 71 1.38 -10.49 2.49
CA VAL A 71 2.64 -11.26 2.51
C VAL A 71 3.03 -11.71 1.11
N PHE A 72 2.09 -12.24 0.31
CA PHE A 72 2.35 -12.58 -1.09
C PHE A 72 2.80 -11.36 -1.90
N HIS A 73 2.13 -10.22 -1.74
CA HIS A 73 2.49 -8.96 -2.40
C HIS A 73 3.94 -8.57 -2.13
N GLU A 74 4.38 -8.61 -0.88
CA GLU A 74 5.74 -8.23 -0.50
C GLU A 74 6.78 -9.29 -0.88
N LEU A 75 6.43 -10.58 -0.83
CA LEU A 75 7.29 -11.66 -1.35
C LEU A 75 7.52 -11.51 -2.85
N LEU A 76 6.50 -11.16 -3.63
CA LEU A 76 6.67 -10.87 -5.06
C LEU A 76 7.63 -9.72 -5.29
N HIS A 77 7.59 -8.67 -4.47
CA HIS A 77 8.54 -7.56 -4.59
C HIS A 77 9.98 -7.98 -4.29
N SER A 78 10.21 -9.05 -3.54
CA SER A 78 11.56 -9.55 -3.28
C SER A 78 12.20 -10.25 -4.50
N ALA A 79 11.41 -10.77 -5.44
CA ALA A 79 11.91 -11.44 -6.65
C ALA A 79 12.73 -10.51 -7.56
N PRO A 80 13.65 -11.05 -8.38
CA PRO A 80 14.37 -10.26 -9.38
C PRO A 80 13.43 -9.69 -10.45
N GLY A 81 13.61 -8.40 -10.79
CA GLY A 81 12.83 -7.74 -11.85
C GLY A 81 11.40 -7.38 -11.50
N THR A 82 11.02 -7.38 -10.21
CA THR A 82 9.68 -7.11 -9.72
C THR A 82 9.60 -5.85 -8.80
N SER A 83 10.48 -4.88 -9.02
CA SER A 83 10.52 -3.65 -8.20
C SER A 83 9.26 -2.77 -8.31
N GLY A 84 8.47 -2.95 -9.37
CA GLY A 84 7.18 -2.27 -9.57
C GLY A 84 6.04 -3.26 -9.75
N HIS A 85 4.80 -2.74 -9.89
CA HIS A 85 3.59 -3.57 -10.05
C HIS A 85 3.21 -3.84 -11.51
N LYS A 86 4.20 -3.85 -12.41
CA LYS A 86 4.04 -4.10 -13.86
C LYS A 86 4.85 -5.34 -14.26
N GLY A 87 4.66 -5.79 -15.49
CA GLY A 87 5.44 -6.89 -16.07
C GLY A 87 5.37 -8.17 -15.22
N LYS A 88 6.53 -8.71 -14.85
CA LYS A 88 6.64 -9.98 -14.11
C LYS A 88 5.88 -9.98 -12.79
N TRP A 89 5.90 -8.86 -12.04
CA TRP A 89 5.14 -8.76 -10.78
C TRP A 89 3.64 -9.03 -11.03
N LYS A 90 3.06 -8.36 -12.04
CA LYS A 90 1.64 -8.52 -12.37
C LYS A 90 1.30 -9.95 -12.80
N GLN A 91 2.12 -10.55 -13.64
CA GLN A 91 1.95 -11.94 -14.06
C GLN A 91 1.94 -12.92 -12.89
N TYR A 92 2.91 -12.82 -11.99
CA TYR A 92 2.97 -13.67 -10.79
C TYR A 92 1.81 -13.41 -9.81
N ALA A 93 1.38 -12.16 -9.66
CA ALA A 93 0.23 -11.82 -8.83
C ALA A 93 -1.08 -12.41 -9.39
N GLU A 94 -1.25 -12.41 -10.71
CA GLU A 94 -2.40 -13.03 -11.39
C GLU A 94 -2.39 -14.54 -11.18
N VAL A 95 -1.26 -15.21 -11.37
CA VAL A 95 -1.12 -16.67 -11.15
C VAL A 95 -1.41 -17.01 -9.69
N LEU A 96 -0.80 -16.31 -8.73
CA LEU A 96 -1.07 -16.51 -7.30
C LEU A 96 -2.55 -16.29 -6.96
N SER A 97 -3.18 -15.29 -7.56
CA SER A 97 -4.61 -15.03 -7.32
C SER A 97 -5.48 -16.19 -7.80
N GLN A 98 -5.16 -16.79 -8.95
CA GLN A 98 -5.88 -17.97 -9.47
C GLN A 98 -5.69 -19.20 -8.58
N ILE A 99 -4.46 -19.46 -8.14
CA ILE A 99 -4.10 -20.64 -7.32
C ILE A 99 -4.73 -20.54 -5.93
N THR A 100 -4.69 -19.37 -5.33
CA THR A 100 -5.07 -19.20 -3.91
C THR A 100 -6.50 -18.73 -3.70
N GLY A 101 -7.17 -18.25 -4.74
CA GLY A 101 -8.46 -17.55 -4.65
C GLY A 101 -8.35 -16.14 -4.03
N LEU A 102 -7.14 -15.68 -3.70
CA LEU A 102 -6.91 -14.36 -3.10
C LEU A 102 -6.77 -13.28 -4.20
N ASN A 103 -7.25 -12.08 -3.92
CA ASN A 103 -7.12 -10.95 -4.85
C ASN A 103 -5.82 -10.18 -4.60
N ILE A 104 -4.71 -10.63 -5.21
CA ILE A 104 -3.39 -10.01 -5.07
C ILE A 104 -3.25 -8.90 -6.11
N LYS A 105 -3.41 -7.65 -5.68
CA LYS A 105 -3.38 -6.48 -6.55
C LYS A 105 -2.46 -5.38 -6.03
N ARG A 106 -2.20 -4.39 -6.87
CA ARG A 106 -1.28 -3.27 -6.58
C ARG A 106 -1.65 -2.50 -5.32
N THR A 107 -2.92 -2.18 -5.14
CA THR A 107 -3.41 -1.35 -4.03
C THR A 107 -4.67 -1.97 -3.46
N THR A 108 -4.82 -1.88 -2.14
CA THR A 108 -6.01 -2.30 -1.40
C THR A 108 -6.39 -1.23 -0.38
N SER A 109 -7.69 -0.96 -0.24
CA SER A 109 -8.19 -0.05 0.80
C SER A 109 -8.22 -0.72 2.18
N ALA A 110 -8.48 0.05 3.23
CA ALA A 110 -8.65 -0.48 4.58
C ALA A 110 -9.91 -1.37 4.67
N GLU A 111 -10.99 -0.93 4.03
CA GLU A 111 -12.25 -1.68 3.98
C GLU A 111 -12.07 -3.04 3.30
N GLU A 112 -11.34 -3.09 2.18
CA GLU A 112 -11.01 -4.37 1.50
C GLU A 112 -10.14 -5.29 2.36
N LYS A 113 -9.43 -4.74 3.34
CA LYS A 113 -8.64 -5.51 4.32
C LYS A 113 -9.48 -5.90 5.57
N GLY A 114 -10.73 -5.48 5.64
CA GLY A 114 -11.57 -5.68 6.82
C GLY A 114 -11.11 -4.86 8.02
N ILE A 115 -10.42 -3.74 7.78
CA ILE A 115 -9.88 -2.88 8.83
C ILE A 115 -10.73 -1.62 8.92
N SER A 116 -11.38 -1.42 10.07
CA SER A 116 -12.04 -0.15 10.37
C SER A 116 -10.99 0.95 10.56
N MET A 117 -11.20 2.07 9.89
CA MET A 117 -10.36 3.26 10.08
C MET A 117 -10.91 4.08 11.25
N ASP A 118 -10.20 4.11 12.36
CA ASP A 118 -10.52 5.05 13.43
C ASP A 118 -10.46 6.48 12.90
N GLU A 119 -11.46 7.30 13.17
CA GLU A 119 -11.49 8.72 12.80
C GLU A 119 -10.26 9.49 13.29
N LYS A 120 -9.70 9.09 14.43
CA LYS A 120 -8.47 9.66 15.00
C LYS A 120 -7.21 9.42 14.15
N GLN A 121 -7.25 8.46 13.21
CA GLN A 121 -6.11 8.16 12.32
C GLN A 121 -6.20 8.92 10.99
N ASN A 122 -7.32 9.58 10.70
CA ASN A 122 -7.39 10.50 9.57
C ASN A 122 -6.62 11.78 9.95
N PRO A 123 -5.50 12.08 9.29
CA PRO A 123 -4.81 13.32 9.56
C PRO A 123 -5.75 14.49 9.26
N ALA A 124 -5.71 15.50 10.09
CA ALA A 124 -6.46 16.72 9.84
C ALA A 124 -6.10 17.29 8.46
N ILE A 125 -7.11 17.73 7.72
CA ILE A 125 -6.91 18.42 6.45
C ILE A 125 -6.14 19.70 6.74
N LYS A 126 -4.92 19.83 6.20
CA LYS A 126 -4.11 21.03 6.32
C LYS A 126 -4.44 22.06 5.27
N PHE A 127 -4.74 21.62 4.07
CA PHE A 127 -5.08 22.50 2.96
C PHE A 127 -6.16 21.87 2.08
N MET A 128 -7.12 22.69 1.66
CA MET A 128 -8.13 22.34 0.66
C MET A 128 -8.38 23.53 -0.27
N CYS A 129 -8.43 23.25 -1.55
CA CYS A 129 -8.86 24.22 -2.56
C CYS A 129 -9.87 23.59 -3.51
N GLU A 130 -10.67 24.45 -4.13
CA GLU A 130 -11.70 24.08 -5.09
C GLU A 130 -11.50 24.86 -6.41
N CYS A 131 -11.69 24.17 -7.52
CA CYS A 131 -11.67 24.83 -8.82
C CYS A 131 -12.91 25.71 -9.00
N ARG A 132 -12.71 26.99 -9.31
CA ARG A 132 -13.81 27.96 -9.51
C ARG A 132 -14.73 27.62 -10.67
N ASN A 133 -14.23 26.85 -11.67
CA ASN A 133 -15.02 26.56 -12.88
C ASN A 133 -15.76 25.22 -12.80
N CYS A 134 -15.13 24.17 -12.26
CA CYS A 134 -15.71 22.81 -12.31
C CYS A 134 -15.88 22.15 -10.93
N GLY A 135 -15.65 22.87 -9.83
CA GLY A 135 -15.84 22.35 -8.47
C GLY A 135 -14.85 21.28 -8.03
N LEU A 136 -13.85 20.92 -8.85
CA LEU A 136 -12.87 19.90 -8.46
C LEU A 136 -12.14 20.31 -7.18
N GLN A 137 -12.27 19.49 -6.14
CA GLN A 137 -11.60 19.70 -4.86
C GLN A 137 -10.27 18.98 -4.82
N ILE A 138 -9.25 19.65 -4.28
CA ILE A 138 -7.92 19.10 -4.01
C ILE A 138 -7.64 19.24 -2.52
N VAL A 139 -7.43 18.11 -1.85
CA VAL A 139 -7.14 18.04 -0.41
C VAL A 139 -5.67 17.68 -0.20
N ARG A 140 -5.03 18.29 0.78
CA ARG A 140 -3.67 17.98 1.23
C ARG A 140 -3.64 17.83 2.76
N TYR A 141 -2.99 16.79 3.21
CA TYR A 141 -2.84 16.45 4.63
C TYR A 141 -1.43 16.79 5.16
N ARG A 142 -0.55 17.24 4.27
CA ARG A 142 0.82 17.64 4.58
C ARG A 142 1.11 18.96 3.88
N ASP A 143 2.08 19.68 4.42
CA ASP A 143 2.66 20.82 3.76
C ASP A 143 3.28 20.42 2.41
N CYS A 144 3.06 21.22 1.37
CA CYS A 144 3.60 20.97 0.03
C CYS A 144 3.63 22.26 -0.80
N LYS A 145 4.49 22.28 -1.82
CA LYS A 145 4.65 23.42 -2.75
C LYS A 145 3.33 23.88 -3.37
N PHE A 146 2.43 22.95 -3.68
CA PHE A 146 1.12 23.28 -4.24
C PHE A 146 0.25 24.08 -3.23
N ALA A 147 0.24 23.68 -1.97
CA ALA A 147 -0.58 24.34 -0.96
C ALA A 147 -0.18 25.81 -0.75
N HIS A 148 1.12 26.11 -0.75
CA HIS A 148 1.63 27.48 -0.67
C HIS A 148 1.43 28.31 -1.94
N ASN A 149 1.35 27.67 -3.10
CA ASN A 149 1.35 28.32 -4.39
C ASN A 149 0.15 27.96 -5.28
N SER A 150 -0.98 27.58 -4.68
CA SER A 150 -2.16 27.09 -5.42
C SER A 150 -2.67 28.08 -6.48
N HIS A 151 -2.46 29.37 -6.28
CA HIS A 151 -2.81 30.44 -7.23
C HIS A 151 -2.01 30.37 -8.56
N ARG A 152 -0.82 29.72 -8.56
CA ARG A 152 0.03 29.54 -9.75
C ARG A 152 -0.40 28.32 -10.59
N TYR A 153 -1.24 27.45 -10.05
CA TYR A 153 -1.66 26.23 -10.72
C TYR A 153 -3.01 26.40 -11.41
N ARG A 154 -3.26 25.56 -12.39
CA ARG A 154 -4.52 25.46 -13.10
C ARG A 154 -5.12 24.09 -12.89
N CYS A 155 -6.44 24.02 -12.91
CA CYS A 155 -7.16 22.77 -12.80
C CYS A 155 -6.85 21.85 -13.99
N GLY A 156 -6.34 20.66 -13.74
CA GLY A 156 -6.02 19.68 -14.79
C GLY A 156 -7.25 19.18 -15.56
N ARG A 157 -8.48 19.40 -15.00
CA ARG A 157 -9.73 18.99 -15.62
C ARG A 157 -10.28 20.05 -16.58
N CYS A 158 -10.18 21.34 -16.26
CA CYS A 158 -10.85 22.41 -17.01
C CYS A 158 -10.03 23.69 -17.18
N GLY A 159 -8.76 23.71 -16.76
CA GLY A 159 -7.90 24.90 -16.85
C GLY A 159 -8.24 26.04 -15.86
N GLY A 160 -9.31 25.92 -15.07
CA GLY A 160 -9.77 26.96 -14.15
C GLY A 160 -8.81 27.26 -13.01
N LYS A 161 -8.98 28.44 -12.38
CA LYS A 161 -8.23 28.86 -11.19
C LYS A 161 -8.79 28.18 -9.94
N PHE A 162 -7.94 27.94 -8.94
CA PHE A 162 -8.35 27.43 -7.64
C PHE A 162 -8.75 28.55 -6.67
N LYS A 163 -9.77 28.27 -5.86
CA LYS A 163 -10.17 29.02 -4.68
C LYS A 163 -9.76 28.21 -3.45
N GLN A 164 -9.05 28.84 -2.53
CA GLN A 164 -8.66 28.22 -1.27
C GLN A 164 -9.85 28.14 -0.32
N ILE A 165 -10.08 26.98 0.29
CA ILE A 165 -11.17 26.69 1.23
C ILE A 165 -10.63 26.52 2.65
N ILE A 166 -9.57 25.70 2.81
CA ILE A 166 -8.91 25.45 4.09
C ILE A 166 -7.42 25.73 3.93
N ASN A 167 -6.86 26.46 4.89
CA ASN A 167 -5.42 26.65 5.04
C ASN A 167 -5.08 26.62 6.53
N ARG A 168 -4.43 25.55 6.97
CA ARG A 168 -3.93 25.33 8.33
C ARG A 168 -2.42 25.00 8.32
N LEU A 169 -1.71 25.59 7.36
CA LEU A 169 -0.26 25.43 7.19
C LEU A 169 0.51 26.38 8.12
#